data_049f0151ef9b787ee5fad2f464c923df
#
_entry.id   049f0151ef9b787ee5fad2f464c923df
#
_cell.length_a   1.000
_cell.length_b   1.000
_cell.length_c   1.000
_cell.angle_alpha   90.00
_cell.angle_beta   90.00
_cell.angle_gamma   90.00
#
_symmetry.space_group_name_H-M   'P 1'
#
loop_
_entity.id
_entity.type
_entity.pdbx_description
1 polymer ?
#
loop_
_entity_poly.entity_id
_entity_poly.type
_entity_poly.pdbx_seq_one_letter_code
_entity_poly.pdbx_strand_id
1 'polypeptide(L)'
;MTSQGSAYSRFQRSLTTGNLQLIEAAAAELPKVSLEDALAILIVLAQRGDPRFERAAARWVGRLLTETPAGLSDARFALALVERLPACRDALHGLARRR
;
A
#
# COMPACT_ATOMS: atom_id res chain seq x y z
N MET A 1 24.81 -0.61 11.95
CA MET A 1 23.58 -0.41 11.17
C MET A 1 23.05 -1.76 10.69
N THR A 2 21.75 -1.97 10.85
CA THR A 2 21.17 -3.23 10.41
C THR A 2 20.84 -3.18 8.93
N SER A 3 20.94 -4.33 8.24
CA SER A 3 20.57 -4.42 6.84
C SER A 3 19.07 -4.13 6.64
N GLN A 4 18.25 -4.44 7.64
CA GLN A 4 16.83 -4.18 7.60
C GLN A 4 16.52 -2.67 7.51
N GLY A 5 17.22 -1.86 8.32
CA GLY A 5 17.07 -0.41 8.26
C GLY A 5 17.47 0.16 6.89
N SER A 6 18.58 -0.34 6.35
CA SER A 6 19.03 0.06 5.01
C SER A 6 18.04 -0.33 3.93
N ALA A 7 17.47 -1.54 4.01
CA ALA A 7 16.49 -2.01 3.04
C ALA A 7 15.24 -1.12 3.08
N TYR A 8 14.78 -0.75 4.26
CA TYR A 8 13.60 0.09 4.38
C TYR A 8 13.87 1.50 3.84
N SER A 9 15.05 2.05 4.09
CA SER A 9 15.43 3.35 3.53
C SER A 9 15.45 3.33 2.01
N ARG A 10 15.97 2.25 1.42
CA ARG A 10 15.96 2.09 -0.04
C ARG A 10 14.54 2.01 -0.58
N PHE A 11 13.67 1.29 0.12
CA PHE A 11 12.27 1.19 -0.27
C PHE A 11 11.60 2.57 -0.23
N GLN A 12 11.80 3.32 0.85
CA GLN A 12 11.23 4.66 0.97
C GLN A 12 11.68 5.56 -0.19
N ARG A 13 12.97 5.53 -0.52
CA ARG A 13 13.48 6.33 -1.63
C ARG A 13 12.91 5.88 -2.97
N SER A 14 12.72 4.57 -3.15
CA SER A 14 12.19 4.04 -4.39
C SER A 14 10.78 4.57 -4.67
N LEU A 15 9.99 4.76 -3.62
CA LEU A 15 8.63 5.28 -3.76
C LEU A 15 8.61 6.67 -4.39
N THR A 16 9.61 7.49 -4.11
CA THR A 16 9.67 8.85 -4.65
C THR A 16 9.97 8.88 -6.15
N THR A 17 10.51 7.79 -6.69
CA THR A 17 10.83 7.72 -8.12
C THR A 17 9.60 7.42 -8.99
N GLY A 18 8.56 6.82 -8.41
CA GLY A 18 7.42 6.34 -9.18
C GLY A 18 7.74 5.21 -10.13
N ASN A 19 8.94 4.63 -10.04
CA ASN A 19 9.37 3.53 -10.90
C ASN A 19 9.00 2.20 -10.24
N LEU A 20 7.99 1.53 -10.78
CA LEU A 20 7.46 0.30 -10.18
C LEU A 20 8.50 -0.82 -10.11
N GLN A 21 9.38 -0.93 -11.10
CA GLN A 21 10.42 -1.96 -11.05
C GLN A 21 11.36 -1.77 -9.88
N LEU A 22 11.77 -0.53 -9.62
CA LEU A 22 12.62 -0.21 -8.48
C LEU A 22 11.88 -0.44 -7.16
N ILE A 23 10.62 -0.03 -7.11
CA ILE A 23 9.80 -0.18 -5.90
C ILE A 23 9.62 -1.66 -5.56
N GLU A 24 9.30 -2.48 -6.56
CA GLU A 24 9.11 -3.92 -6.34
C GLU A 24 10.40 -4.61 -5.92
N ALA A 25 11.52 -4.24 -6.54
CA ALA A 25 12.81 -4.80 -6.17
C ALA A 25 13.16 -4.44 -4.71
N ALA A 26 12.94 -3.19 -4.33
CA ALA A 26 13.22 -2.75 -2.96
C ALA A 26 12.27 -3.42 -1.95
N ALA A 27 11.00 -3.57 -2.32
CA ALA A 27 10.01 -4.23 -1.44
C ALA A 27 10.37 -5.70 -1.21
N ALA A 28 10.91 -6.37 -2.22
CA ALA A 28 11.29 -7.77 -2.11
C ALA A 28 12.42 -7.99 -1.09
N GLU A 29 13.19 -6.97 -0.78
CA GLU A 29 14.25 -7.05 0.22
C GLU A 29 13.72 -6.87 1.66
N LEU A 30 12.47 -6.44 1.81
CA LEU A 30 11.89 -6.25 3.13
C LEU A 30 11.40 -7.58 3.70
N PRO A 31 11.57 -7.82 5.01
CA PRO A 31 11.02 -9.04 5.62
C PRO A 31 9.50 -9.03 5.61
N LYS A 32 8.90 -7.86 5.63
CA LYS A 32 7.45 -7.70 5.61
C LYS A 32 7.10 -6.34 5.03
N VAL A 33 6.04 -6.30 4.20
CA VAL A 33 5.48 -5.05 3.68
C VAL A 33 4.23 -4.74 4.50
N SER A 34 4.26 -3.66 5.26
CA SER A 34 3.13 -3.26 6.10
C SER A 34 1.94 -2.82 5.25
N LEU A 35 0.77 -2.72 5.87
CA LEU A 35 -0.42 -2.21 5.18
C LEU A 35 -0.19 -0.80 4.63
N GLU A 36 0.48 0.05 5.39
CA GLU A 36 0.75 1.41 4.93
C GLU A 36 1.74 1.43 3.76
N ASP A 37 2.77 0.59 3.81
CA ASP A 37 3.72 0.51 2.71
C ASP A 37 3.08 -0.10 1.46
N ALA A 38 2.23 -1.09 1.65
CA ALA A 38 1.47 -1.67 0.55
C ALA A 38 0.53 -0.63 -0.07
N LEU A 39 -0.06 0.23 0.74
CA LEU A 39 -0.90 1.31 0.24
C LEU A 39 -0.09 2.30 -0.58
N ALA A 40 1.14 2.61 -0.16
CA ALA A 40 2.01 3.49 -0.93
C ALA A 40 2.29 2.93 -2.33
N ILE A 41 2.51 1.62 -2.41
CA ILE A 41 2.69 0.95 -3.70
C ILE A 41 1.40 1.04 -4.53
N LEU A 42 0.26 0.81 -3.89
CA LEU A 42 -1.04 0.85 -4.55
C LEU A 42 -1.31 2.24 -5.15
N ILE A 43 -0.93 3.29 -4.43
CA ILE A 43 -1.07 4.66 -4.92
C ILE A 43 -0.25 4.88 -6.20
N VAL A 44 0.97 4.35 -6.25
CA VAL A 44 1.80 4.44 -7.45
C VAL A 44 1.15 3.69 -8.61
N LEU A 45 0.62 2.49 -8.35
CA LEU A 45 -0.11 1.74 -9.38
C LEU A 45 -1.27 2.55 -9.93
N ALA A 46 -2.03 3.21 -9.07
CA ALA A 46 -3.15 4.05 -9.47
C ALA A 46 -2.69 5.23 -10.32
N GLN A 47 -1.63 5.91 -9.88
CA GLN A 47 -1.09 7.08 -10.58
C GLN A 47 -0.60 6.73 -11.98
N ARG A 48 -0.11 5.52 -12.16
CA ARG A 48 0.42 5.09 -13.45
C ARG A 48 -0.61 4.37 -14.33
N GLY A 49 -1.82 4.17 -13.82
CA GLY A 49 -2.84 3.45 -14.54
C GLY A 49 -2.43 2.00 -14.83
N ASP A 50 -1.69 1.40 -13.91
CA ASP A 50 -1.17 0.04 -14.11
C ASP A 50 -2.31 -0.98 -14.06
N PRO A 51 -2.35 -1.94 -15.01
CA PRO A 51 -3.46 -2.93 -15.04
C PRO A 51 -3.50 -3.84 -13.82
N ARG A 52 -2.43 -3.91 -13.01
CA ARG A 52 -2.41 -4.72 -11.79
C ARG A 52 -3.14 -4.04 -10.62
N PHE A 53 -3.54 -2.78 -10.80
CA PHE A 53 -4.11 -1.99 -9.71
C PHE A 53 -5.33 -2.65 -9.08
N GLU A 54 -6.30 -3.08 -9.89
CA GLU A 54 -7.56 -3.60 -9.34
C GLU A 54 -7.35 -4.83 -8.44
N ARG A 55 -6.54 -5.78 -8.90
CA ARG A 55 -6.27 -6.98 -8.10
C ARG A 55 -5.47 -6.63 -6.84
N ALA A 56 -4.51 -5.72 -6.97
CA ALA A 56 -3.73 -5.27 -5.82
C ALA A 56 -4.62 -4.56 -4.80
N ALA A 57 -5.55 -3.74 -5.28
CA ALA A 57 -6.48 -3.02 -4.40
C ALA A 57 -7.38 -4.01 -3.65
N ALA A 58 -7.90 -5.02 -4.34
CA ALA A 58 -8.74 -6.04 -3.71
C ALA A 58 -7.96 -6.79 -2.61
N ARG A 59 -6.71 -7.16 -2.89
CA ARG A 59 -5.86 -7.81 -1.88
C ARG A 59 -5.59 -6.91 -0.70
N TRP A 60 -5.39 -5.63 -0.94
CA TRP A 60 -5.14 -4.68 0.14
C TRP A 60 -6.35 -4.59 1.08
N VAL A 61 -7.56 -4.51 0.52
CA VAL A 61 -8.76 -4.48 1.34
C VAL A 61 -8.90 -5.78 2.14
N GLY A 62 -8.57 -6.93 1.55
CA GLY A 62 -8.56 -8.20 2.26
C GLY A 62 -7.60 -8.19 3.44
N ARG A 63 -6.40 -7.64 3.26
CA ARG A 63 -5.44 -7.50 4.35
C ARG A 63 -5.96 -6.56 5.44
N LEU A 64 -6.61 -5.48 5.03
CA LEU A 64 -7.20 -4.54 6.00
C LEU A 64 -8.15 -5.28 6.94
N LEU A 65 -8.98 -6.17 6.40
CA LEU A 65 -9.94 -6.93 7.20
C LEU A 65 -9.28 -7.96 8.11
N THR A 66 -8.13 -8.48 7.75
CA THR A 66 -7.45 -9.51 8.55
C THR A 66 -6.43 -8.93 9.53
N GLU A 67 -5.86 -7.77 9.23
CA GLU A 67 -4.76 -7.19 10.02
C GLU A 67 -5.21 -6.05 10.93
N THR A 68 -6.45 -5.56 10.77
CA THR A 68 -6.99 -4.49 11.61
C THR A 68 -8.37 -4.90 12.13
N PRO A 69 -8.93 -4.15 13.11
CA PRO A 69 -10.29 -4.44 13.58
C PRO A 69 -11.39 -3.95 12.65
N ALA A 70 -11.08 -3.69 11.38
CA ALA A 70 -12.06 -3.21 10.40
C ALA A 70 -13.17 -4.24 10.18
N GLY A 71 -14.40 -3.77 10.09
CA GLY A 71 -15.57 -4.60 9.81
C GLY A 71 -16.11 -4.35 8.40
N LEU A 72 -17.30 -4.89 8.12
CA LEU A 72 -17.91 -4.77 6.80
C LEU A 72 -18.13 -3.33 6.36
N SER A 73 -18.54 -2.45 7.27
CA SER A 73 -18.72 -1.03 6.95
C SER A 73 -17.42 -0.40 6.50
N ASP A 74 -16.33 -0.71 7.20
CA ASP A 74 -15.01 -0.20 6.84
C ASP A 74 -14.56 -0.76 5.50
N ALA A 75 -14.88 -2.02 5.22
CA ALA A 75 -14.54 -2.65 3.95
C ALA A 75 -15.22 -1.94 2.79
N ARG A 76 -16.52 -1.64 2.93
CA ARG A 76 -17.27 -0.90 1.91
C ARG A 76 -16.68 0.47 1.68
N PHE A 77 -16.34 1.15 2.78
CA PHE A 77 -15.74 2.49 2.71
C PHE A 77 -14.38 2.41 2.01
N ALA A 78 -13.56 1.44 2.39
CA ALA A 78 -12.23 1.25 1.78
C ALA A 78 -12.35 0.96 0.28
N LEU A 79 -13.29 0.12 -0.13
CA LEU A 79 -13.50 -0.18 -1.55
C LEU A 79 -13.85 1.09 -2.34
N ALA A 80 -14.74 1.91 -1.78
CA ALA A 80 -15.10 3.17 -2.43
C ALA A 80 -13.90 4.12 -2.53
N LEU A 81 -13.04 4.13 -1.50
CA LEU A 81 -11.87 5.01 -1.50
C LEU A 81 -10.78 4.54 -2.47
N VAL A 82 -10.53 3.22 -2.55
CA VAL A 82 -9.49 2.73 -3.47
C VAL A 82 -9.86 3.01 -4.92
N GLU A 83 -11.14 3.02 -5.26
CA GLU A 83 -11.58 3.38 -6.59
C GLU A 83 -11.24 4.83 -6.96
N ARG A 84 -11.01 5.67 -5.97
CA ARG A 84 -10.72 7.09 -6.16
C ARG A 84 -9.24 7.43 -6.02
N LEU A 85 -8.38 6.44 -5.77
CA LEU A 85 -6.95 6.72 -5.65
C LEU A 85 -6.40 7.35 -6.92
N PRO A 86 -5.40 8.26 -6.81
CA PRO A 86 -4.69 8.65 -5.57
C PRO A 86 -5.43 9.64 -4.66
N ALA A 87 -6.57 10.14 -5.07
CA ALA A 87 -7.39 10.97 -4.18
C ALA A 87 -7.83 10.13 -2.96
N CYS A 88 -8.11 10.76 -1.85
CA CYS A 88 -8.58 10.10 -0.63
C CYS A 88 -7.57 9.16 0.03
N ARG A 89 -6.29 9.26 -0.34
CA ARG A 89 -5.27 8.37 0.25
C ARG A 89 -5.13 8.54 1.76
N ASP A 90 -5.35 9.74 2.27
CA ASP A 90 -5.21 10.00 3.71
C ASP A 90 -6.25 9.22 4.53
N ALA A 91 -7.47 9.10 4.01
CA ALA A 91 -8.51 8.32 4.68
C ALA A 91 -8.13 6.84 4.72
N LEU A 92 -7.53 6.32 3.65
CA LEU A 92 -7.07 4.93 3.61
C LEU A 92 -5.90 4.70 4.57
N HIS A 93 -4.98 5.65 4.68
CA HIS A 93 -3.91 5.57 5.68
C HIS A 93 -4.49 5.53 7.09
N GLY A 94 -5.52 6.32 7.35
CA GLY A 94 -6.20 6.30 8.64
C GLY A 94 -6.77 4.93 8.97
N LEU A 95 -7.41 4.27 8.01
CA LEU A 95 -7.93 2.91 8.20
C LEU A 95 -6.81 1.91 8.45
N ALA A 96 -5.71 2.02 7.73
CA ALA A 96 -4.59 1.09 7.87
C ALA A 96 -3.88 1.21 9.23
N ARG A 97 -3.97 2.38 9.87
CA ARG A 97 -3.34 2.61 11.18
C ARG A 97 -4.18 2.13 12.36
N ARG A 98 -5.43 1.80 12.13
CA ARG A 98 -6.31 1.35 13.23
C ARG A 98 -5.84 0.01 13.77
N ARG A 99 -5.88 -0.14 15.08
CA ARG A 99 -5.40 -1.35 15.76
C ARG A 99 -6.41 -1.87 16.76
#